data_25067e5945bb9db0187dcd51a50303fa
#
_entry.id   25067e5945bb9db0187dcd51a50303fa
#
_cell.length_a   1.000
_cell.length_b   1.000
_cell.length_c   1.000
_cell.angle_alpha   90.00
_cell.angle_beta   90.00
_cell.angle_gamma   90.00
#
_symmetry.space_group_name_H-M   'P 1'
#
loop_
_entity.id
_entity.type
_entity.pdbx_description
1 polymer ?
#
loop_
_entity_poly.entity_id
_entity_poly.type
_entity_poly.pdbx_seq_one_letter_code
_entity_poly.pdbx_strand_id
1 'polypeptide(L)'
;MDRSPALMPALMNRRSGLAACVMLAAAALAGCQTATGPLGEVAGVDAAQGSSENIASLTAVIQRSPNDAEAYNVRGTALGRGGRYQEAVKDFDTAIRLNPNFHQAYANRALIHRLTGNQQAALADYSRAIQINPS
;
A
#
# COMPACT_ATOMS: atom_id res chain seq x y z
N MET A 1 -29.67 -31.49 72.23
CA MET A 1 -29.30 -32.80 71.67
C MET A 1 -28.38 -32.47 70.50
N ASP A 2 -27.07 -32.32 70.80
CA ASP A 2 -26.06 -33.31 70.94
C ASP A 2 -25.83 -34.02 69.57
N ARG A 3 -24.75 -33.84 68.93
CA ARG A 3 -23.40 -34.31 69.03
C ARG A 3 -22.52 -33.78 67.89
N SER A 4 -21.48 -33.09 68.23
CA SER A 4 -20.19 -33.21 67.49
C SER A 4 -19.64 -34.62 67.71
N PRO A 5 -18.51 -35.04 67.16
CA PRO A 5 -17.44 -34.46 66.30
C PRO A 5 -16.90 -35.45 65.26
N ALA A 6 -15.98 -35.04 64.42
CA ALA A 6 -14.73 -35.78 64.18
C ALA A 6 -13.75 -35.02 63.30
N LEU A 7 -12.70 -34.62 63.92
CA LEU A 7 -11.39 -34.37 63.29
C LEU A 7 -10.86 -35.63 62.57
N MET A 8 -10.12 -35.38 61.48
CA MET A 8 -8.82 -36.03 61.20
C MET A 8 -8.39 -35.83 59.74
N PRO A 9 -7.15 -36.00 59.36
CA PRO A 9 -6.10 -34.98 59.35
C PRO A 9 -5.52 -34.75 57.94
N ALA A 10 -4.63 -33.78 57.91
CA ALA A 10 -3.72 -33.45 56.82
C ALA A 10 -3.02 -34.66 56.20
N LEU A 11 -3.04 -34.75 54.88
CA LEU A 11 -2.01 -35.43 54.10
C LEU A 11 -1.43 -34.42 53.13
N MET A 12 -0.36 -33.88 53.59
CA MET A 12 0.59 -33.04 52.87
C MET A 12 1.15 -33.83 51.67
N ASN A 13 0.64 -33.58 50.46
CA ASN A 13 1.25 -34.16 49.29
C ASN A 13 2.31 -33.19 48.72
N ARG A 14 3.50 -33.43 49.19
CA ARG A 14 4.78 -32.85 48.78
C ARG A 14 5.17 -33.36 47.38
N ARG A 15 4.45 -33.08 46.34
CA ARG A 15 4.87 -33.41 44.96
C ARG A 15 4.30 -32.39 43.96
N SER A 16 4.66 -31.11 44.11
CA SER A 16 4.32 -30.10 43.11
C SER A 16 5.42 -29.04 43.03
N GLY A 17 6.66 -29.46 43.07
CA GLY A 17 7.83 -28.58 43.02
C GLY A 17 8.63 -28.65 41.74
N LEU A 18 8.21 -29.42 40.73
CA LEU A 18 9.00 -29.60 39.50
C LEU A 18 8.26 -29.27 38.19
N ALA A 19 7.00 -28.82 38.28
CA ALA A 19 6.22 -28.43 37.07
C ALA A 19 6.21 -26.93 36.80
N ALA A 20 6.76 -26.09 37.67
CA ALA A 20 6.74 -24.65 37.56
C ALA A 20 7.93 -24.02 36.79
N CYS A 21 8.97 -24.80 36.48
CA CYS A 21 10.17 -24.27 35.80
C CYS A 21 10.22 -24.52 34.30
N VAL A 22 9.25 -25.24 33.71
CA VAL A 22 9.26 -25.54 32.26
C VAL A 22 8.41 -24.56 31.42
N MET A 23 7.53 -23.75 32.07
CA MET A 23 6.63 -22.83 31.36
C MET A 23 7.20 -21.42 31.13
N LEU A 24 8.42 -21.13 31.62
CA LEU A 24 9.04 -19.80 31.44
C LEU A 24 10.05 -19.71 30.28
N ALA A 25 10.33 -20.83 29.60
CA ALA A 25 11.27 -20.85 28.49
C ALA A 25 10.59 -20.76 27.08
N ALA A 26 9.26 -20.79 27.00
CA ALA A 26 8.54 -20.75 25.74
C ALA A 26 8.06 -19.33 25.28
N ALA A 27 8.26 -18.31 26.12
CA ALA A 27 7.80 -16.94 25.80
C ALA A 27 8.85 -16.05 25.13
N ALA A 28 10.06 -16.56 24.87
CA ALA A 28 11.15 -15.75 24.28
C ALA A 28 11.37 -15.97 22.77
N LEU A 29 10.54 -16.77 22.10
CA LEU A 29 10.66 -17.06 20.65
C LEU A 29 9.52 -16.48 19.80
N ALA A 30 8.64 -15.65 20.35
CA ALA A 30 7.57 -14.98 19.62
C ALA A 30 7.94 -13.55 19.16
N GLY A 31 9.20 -13.18 19.18
CA GLY A 31 9.71 -11.85 18.88
C GLY A 31 10.37 -11.66 17.50
N CYS A 32 10.26 -12.61 16.60
CA CYS A 32 10.84 -12.49 15.25
C CYS A 32 9.85 -12.92 14.18
N GLN A 33 8.71 -12.26 14.11
CA GLN A 33 7.83 -12.35 12.94
C GLN A 33 7.24 -10.98 12.66
N THR A 34 7.94 -10.25 11.87
CA THR A 34 7.44 -9.50 10.70
C THR A 34 8.62 -8.84 10.02
N ALA A 35 9.50 -9.63 9.46
CA ALA A 35 10.20 -9.14 8.29
C ALA A 35 9.16 -9.20 7.15
N THR A 36 8.26 -8.22 7.10
CA THR A 36 7.62 -7.87 5.84
C THR A 36 8.77 -7.47 4.93
N GLY A 37 9.16 -8.38 4.04
CA GLY A 37 10.19 -8.12 3.06
C GLY A 37 9.86 -6.87 2.24
N PRO A 38 10.83 -6.31 1.49
CA PRO A 38 10.68 -5.05 0.76
C PRO A 38 9.46 -4.96 -0.16
N LEU A 39 8.87 -6.09 -0.55
CA LEU A 39 7.68 -6.14 -1.39
C LEU A 39 6.36 -5.76 -0.66
N GLY A 40 6.27 -6.01 0.66
CA GLY A 40 5.08 -5.62 1.44
C GLY A 40 5.02 -4.11 1.71
N GLU A 41 6.19 -3.48 1.88
CA GLU A 41 6.29 -2.04 2.09
C GLU A 41 5.97 -1.24 0.81
N VAL A 42 6.44 -1.73 -0.34
CA VAL A 42 6.12 -1.14 -1.66
C VAL A 42 4.62 -1.19 -1.95
N ALA A 43 3.94 -2.31 -1.66
CA ALA A 43 2.50 -2.43 -1.86
C ALA A 43 1.70 -1.48 -0.94
N GLY A 44 2.17 -1.25 0.28
CA GLY A 44 1.56 -0.29 1.21
C GLY A 44 1.68 1.16 0.75
N VAL A 45 2.83 1.55 0.20
CA VAL A 45 3.07 2.88 -0.37
C VAL A 45 2.20 3.11 -1.60
N ASP A 46 2.09 2.12 -2.49
CA ASP A 46 1.25 2.24 -3.69
C ASP A 46 -0.24 2.36 -3.34
N ALA A 47 -0.73 1.59 -2.36
CA ALA A 47 -2.10 1.68 -1.87
C ALA A 47 -2.38 3.07 -1.25
N ALA A 48 -1.46 3.61 -0.46
CA ALA A 48 -1.61 4.94 0.13
C ALA A 48 -1.61 6.04 -0.93
N GLN A 49 -0.80 5.92 -1.98
CA GLN A 49 -0.74 6.90 -3.07
C GLN A 49 -2.00 6.89 -3.94
N GLY A 50 -2.66 5.74 -4.08
CA GLY A 50 -3.94 5.60 -4.78
C GLY A 50 -5.16 5.83 -3.89
N SER A 51 -4.99 6.21 -2.63
CA SER A 51 -6.10 6.41 -1.71
C SER A 51 -7.02 7.56 -2.12
N SER A 52 -8.28 7.49 -1.69
CA SER A 52 -9.28 8.53 -1.97
C SER A 52 -8.89 9.89 -1.37
N GLU A 53 -8.24 9.89 -0.20
CA GLU A 53 -7.77 11.09 0.49
C GLU A 53 -6.65 11.78 -0.30
N ASN A 54 -5.71 11.00 -0.83
CA ASN A 54 -4.64 11.54 -1.66
C ASN A 54 -5.19 12.13 -2.97
N ILE A 55 -6.10 11.42 -3.64
CA ILE A 55 -6.75 11.90 -4.87
C ILE A 55 -7.58 13.16 -4.61
N ALA A 56 -8.27 13.26 -3.47
CA ALA A 56 -8.99 14.46 -3.07
C ALA A 56 -8.05 15.67 -2.86
N SER A 57 -6.92 15.46 -2.20
CA SER A 57 -5.90 16.48 -2.01
C SER A 57 -5.32 16.99 -3.34
N LEU A 58 -5.00 16.08 -4.24
CA LEU A 58 -4.51 16.41 -5.60
C LEU A 58 -5.59 17.14 -6.42
N THR A 59 -6.86 16.79 -6.25
CA THR A 59 -7.98 17.49 -6.88
C THR A 59 -8.07 18.93 -6.38
N ALA A 60 -7.87 19.18 -5.10
CA ALA A 60 -7.85 20.54 -4.56
C ALA A 60 -6.65 21.37 -5.10
N VAL A 61 -5.51 20.74 -5.42
CA VAL A 61 -4.39 21.41 -6.11
C VAL A 61 -4.81 21.84 -7.51
N ILE A 62 -5.42 20.96 -8.29
CA ILE A 62 -5.89 21.23 -9.64
C ILE A 62 -6.95 22.36 -9.65
N GLN A 63 -7.85 22.39 -8.67
CA GLN A 63 -8.85 23.46 -8.55
C GLN A 63 -8.21 24.84 -8.37
N ARG A 64 -7.07 24.91 -7.66
CA ARG A 64 -6.32 26.16 -7.46
C ARG A 64 -5.45 26.51 -8.66
N SER A 65 -4.98 25.53 -9.41
CA SER A 65 -4.06 25.67 -10.54
C SER A 65 -4.53 24.83 -11.73
N PRO A 66 -5.62 25.21 -12.43
CA PRO A 66 -6.24 24.36 -13.45
C PRO A 66 -5.43 24.21 -14.75
N ASN A 67 -4.38 25.00 -14.93
CA ASN A 67 -3.48 24.94 -16.07
C ASN A 67 -2.12 24.31 -15.75
N ASP A 68 -1.97 23.69 -14.58
CA ASP A 68 -0.75 23.01 -14.18
C ASP A 68 -0.75 21.56 -14.72
N ALA A 69 0.02 21.32 -15.77
CA ALA A 69 0.17 19.99 -16.37
C ALA A 69 0.73 18.93 -15.38
N GLU A 70 1.64 19.37 -14.48
CA GLU A 70 2.23 18.47 -13.48
C GLU A 70 1.17 17.97 -12.48
N ALA A 71 0.27 18.85 -12.02
CA ALA A 71 -0.79 18.49 -11.10
C ALA A 71 -1.70 17.39 -11.67
N TYR A 72 -2.04 17.45 -12.96
CA TYR A 72 -2.79 16.39 -13.66
C TYR A 72 -1.96 15.12 -13.78
N ASN A 73 -0.69 15.21 -14.14
CA ASN A 73 0.18 14.03 -14.24
C ASN A 73 0.32 13.32 -12.91
N VAL A 74 0.48 14.04 -11.80
CA VAL A 74 0.58 13.48 -10.45
C VAL A 74 -0.74 12.82 -10.04
N ARG A 75 -1.91 13.47 -10.27
CA ARG A 75 -3.20 12.86 -9.96
C ARG A 75 -3.48 11.64 -10.84
N GLY A 76 -3.16 11.69 -12.13
CA GLY A 76 -3.24 10.56 -13.04
C GLY A 76 -2.43 9.36 -12.57
N THR A 77 -1.23 9.62 -12.05
CA THR A 77 -0.38 8.57 -11.46
C THR A 77 -1.02 7.95 -10.21
N ALA A 78 -1.56 8.77 -9.31
CA ALA A 78 -2.28 8.30 -8.13
C ALA A 78 -3.53 7.48 -8.49
N LEU A 79 -4.29 7.93 -9.48
CA LEU A 79 -5.45 7.21 -10.02
C LEU A 79 -5.05 5.86 -10.62
N GLY A 80 -3.96 5.82 -11.38
CA GLY A 80 -3.42 4.59 -11.95
C GLY A 80 -3.01 3.57 -10.91
N ARG A 81 -2.33 3.99 -9.83
CA ARG A 81 -1.98 3.14 -8.68
C ARG A 81 -3.21 2.64 -7.92
N GLY A 82 -4.27 3.44 -7.87
CA GLY A 82 -5.57 3.05 -7.32
C GLY A 82 -6.44 2.18 -8.26
N GLY A 83 -5.93 1.77 -9.43
CA GLY A 83 -6.68 0.95 -10.41
C GLY A 83 -7.74 1.73 -11.20
N ARG A 84 -7.83 3.06 -11.04
CA ARG A 84 -8.79 3.93 -11.72
C ARG A 84 -8.25 4.35 -13.10
N TYR A 85 -7.96 3.36 -13.93
CA TYR A 85 -7.19 3.53 -15.19
C TYR A 85 -7.83 4.50 -16.17
N GLN A 86 -9.15 4.47 -16.33
CA GLN A 86 -9.83 5.38 -17.27
C GLN A 86 -9.73 6.84 -16.85
N GLU A 87 -9.75 7.11 -15.55
CA GLU A 87 -9.61 8.46 -15.02
C GLU A 87 -8.15 8.91 -15.09
N ALA A 88 -7.20 8.02 -14.85
CA ALA A 88 -5.78 8.29 -15.04
C ALA A 88 -5.47 8.72 -16.47
N VAL A 89 -6.00 8.02 -17.48
CA VAL A 89 -5.82 8.40 -18.89
C VAL A 89 -6.35 9.80 -19.18
N LYS A 90 -7.53 10.17 -18.65
CA LYS A 90 -8.09 11.53 -18.84
C LYS A 90 -7.19 12.62 -18.24
N ASP A 91 -6.57 12.35 -17.11
CA ASP A 91 -5.66 13.28 -16.48
C ASP A 91 -4.37 13.43 -17.30
N PHE A 92 -3.78 12.31 -17.77
CA PHE A 92 -2.62 12.37 -18.66
C PHE A 92 -2.93 13.06 -20.00
N ASP A 93 -4.13 12.86 -20.56
CA ASP A 93 -4.58 13.59 -21.75
C ASP A 93 -4.60 15.10 -21.51
N THR A 94 -5.07 15.51 -20.32
CA THR A 94 -5.09 16.92 -19.95
C THR A 94 -3.68 17.46 -19.74
N ALA A 95 -2.80 16.71 -19.06
CA ALA A 95 -1.40 17.08 -18.87
C ALA A 95 -0.68 17.27 -20.23
N ILE A 96 -0.88 16.35 -21.18
CA ILE A 96 -0.30 16.41 -22.52
C ILE A 96 -0.86 17.58 -23.32
N ARG A 97 -2.15 17.87 -23.21
CA ARG A 97 -2.78 19.03 -23.88
C ARG A 97 -2.23 20.35 -23.36
N LEU A 98 -1.97 20.45 -22.04
CA LEU A 98 -1.39 21.63 -21.40
C LEU A 98 0.10 21.77 -21.71
N ASN A 99 0.83 20.66 -21.78
CA ASN A 99 2.25 20.61 -22.14
C ASN A 99 2.53 19.46 -23.13
N PRO A 100 2.53 19.71 -24.45
CA PRO A 100 2.77 18.69 -25.47
C PRO A 100 4.18 18.06 -25.45
N ASN A 101 5.10 18.64 -24.70
CA ASN A 101 6.47 18.10 -24.52
C ASN A 101 6.68 17.44 -23.16
N PHE A 102 5.61 17.12 -22.47
CA PHE A 102 5.67 16.49 -21.15
C PHE A 102 5.87 14.97 -21.28
N HIS A 103 7.11 14.54 -21.49
CA HIS A 103 7.47 13.14 -21.75
C HIS A 103 7.01 12.18 -20.64
N GLN A 104 7.01 12.60 -19.37
CA GLN A 104 6.53 11.76 -18.27
C GLN A 104 5.03 11.44 -18.38
N ALA A 105 4.21 12.39 -18.82
CA ALA A 105 2.77 12.15 -19.00
C ALA A 105 2.51 11.12 -20.11
N TYR A 106 3.27 11.17 -21.22
CA TYR A 106 3.22 10.13 -22.24
C TYR A 106 3.65 8.77 -21.70
N ALA A 107 4.78 8.69 -20.97
CA ALA A 107 5.26 7.43 -20.41
C ALA A 107 4.27 6.83 -19.40
N ASN A 108 3.67 7.66 -18.56
CA ASN A 108 2.68 7.23 -17.58
C ASN A 108 1.39 6.75 -18.24
N ARG A 109 0.90 7.46 -19.29
CA ARG A 109 -0.27 7.03 -20.07
C ARG A 109 0.00 5.71 -20.80
N ALA A 110 1.18 5.55 -21.39
CA ALA A 110 1.63 4.32 -22.00
C ALA A 110 1.60 3.13 -21.03
N LEU A 111 2.04 3.33 -19.78
CA LEU A 111 1.96 2.31 -18.74
C LEU A 111 0.51 1.89 -18.50
N ILE A 112 -0.43 2.83 -18.39
CA ILE A 112 -1.85 2.51 -18.22
C ILE A 112 -2.40 1.77 -19.44
N HIS A 113 -2.08 2.21 -20.65
CA HIS A 113 -2.48 1.50 -21.87
C HIS A 113 -1.97 0.07 -21.91
N ARG A 114 -0.72 -0.16 -21.49
CA ARG A 114 -0.15 -1.51 -21.37
C ARG A 114 -0.91 -2.35 -20.35
N LEU A 115 -1.21 -1.82 -19.17
CA LEU A 115 -1.96 -2.52 -18.11
C LEU A 115 -3.39 -2.86 -18.53
N THR A 116 -3.99 -2.06 -19.39
CA THR A 116 -5.35 -2.28 -19.91
C THR A 116 -5.39 -3.05 -21.23
N GLY A 117 -4.24 -3.59 -21.69
CA GLY A 117 -4.15 -4.41 -22.90
C GLY A 117 -4.10 -3.64 -24.22
N ASN A 118 -4.08 -2.31 -24.19
CA ASN A 118 -3.99 -1.48 -25.41
C ASN A 118 -2.52 -1.28 -25.83
N GLN A 119 -1.92 -2.36 -26.35
CA GLN A 119 -0.49 -2.39 -26.69
C GLN A 119 -0.11 -1.36 -27.75
N GLN A 120 -0.97 -1.12 -28.73
CA GLN A 120 -0.70 -0.19 -29.83
C GLN A 120 -0.59 1.25 -29.30
N ALA A 121 -1.52 1.68 -28.46
CA ALA A 121 -1.47 3.00 -27.83
C ALA A 121 -0.25 3.13 -26.88
N ALA A 122 0.06 2.07 -26.14
CA ALA A 122 1.24 2.06 -25.26
C ALA A 122 2.54 2.28 -26.05
N LEU A 123 2.72 1.59 -27.19
CA LEU A 123 3.91 1.75 -28.04
C LEU A 123 4.01 3.15 -28.64
N ALA A 124 2.88 3.72 -29.08
CA ALA A 124 2.86 5.09 -29.63
C ALA A 124 3.29 6.12 -28.58
N ASP A 125 2.76 6.02 -27.37
CA ASP A 125 3.08 6.94 -26.28
C ASP A 125 4.52 6.78 -25.77
N TYR A 126 5.03 5.54 -25.61
CA TYR A 126 6.44 5.33 -25.27
C TYR A 126 7.38 5.89 -26.34
N SER A 127 7.06 5.69 -27.62
CA SER A 127 7.83 6.26 -28.72
C SER A 127 7.86 7.78 -28.64
N ARG A 128 6.71 8.41 -28.32
CA ARG A 128 6.64 9.87 -28.18
C ARG A 128 7.43 10.36 -26.97
N ALA A 129 7.36 9.67 -25.83
CA ALA A 129 8.16 10.02 -24.64
C ALA A 129 9.66 10.00 -24.95
N ILE A 130 10.15 8.95 -25.62
CA ILE A 130 11.56 8.82 -26.04
C ILE A 130 11.98 9.91 -27.04
N GLN A 131 11.11 10.26 -27.98
CA GLN A 131 11.40 11.36 -28.93
C GLN A 131 11.57 12.71 -28.22
N ILE A 132 10.79 12.96 -27.17
CA ILE A 132 10.88 14.22 -26.41
C ILE A 132 12.10 14.22 -25.49
N ASN A 133 12.37 13.11 -24.84
CA ASN A 133 13.52 12.94 -23.95
C ASN A 133 14.19 11.58 -24.21
N PRO A 134 15.26 11.54 -25.01
CA PRO A 134 15.94 10.30 -25.39
C PRO A 134 16.90 9.74 -24.36
N SER A 135 16.99 10.32 -23.13
CA SER A 135 17.89 9.89 -22.03
C SER A 135 17.42 8.61 -21.33
#